data_6ccdb6bfd3401b388f65435cdb80edd1
#
_entry.id   6ccdb6bfd3401b388f65435cdb80edd1
#
_cell.length_a   1.000
_cell.length_b   1.000
_cell.length_c   1.000
_cell.angle_alpha   90.00
_cell.angle_beta   90.00
_cell.angle_gamma   90.00
#
_symmetry.space_group_name_H-M   'P 1'
#
loop_
_entity.id
_entity.type
_entity.pdbx_description
1 polymer ?
#
loop_
_entity_poly.entity_id
_entity_poly.type
_entity_poly.pdbx_seq_one_letter_code
_entity_poly.pdbx_strand_id
1 'polypeptide(L)'
;VVARRVVDVACGWYAARAYLERHGRPRRKRELMRHDAVVVDESLSHVIYGQLAAEHTDPARWVLRSPSLLVQARAVRCGAGVAALPCFLMDLDPGVERLFAPELEGPLWLLYHSDLRRTARVRAVVDFLLERLEGDRSLLLGRGCARG
;
A
#
# COMPACT_ATOMS: atom_id res chain seq x y z
N VAL A 1 3.40 -27.39 -4.96
CA VAL A 1 3.70 -26.01 -4.52
C VAL A 1 3.73 -25.97 -3.01
N VAL A 2 4.76 -25.37 -2.43
CA VAL A 2 4.84 -25.07 -1.01
C VAL A 2 4.34 -23.64 -0.81
N ALA A 3 3.33 -23.44 0.04
CA ALA A 3 2.80 -22.15 0.40
C ALA A 3 3.06 -21.89 1.89
N ARG A 4 3.71 -20.78 2.21
CA ARG A 4 3.98 -20.38 3.59
C ARG A 4 3.48 -18.98 3.82
N ARG A 5 2.58 -18.81 4.79
CA ARG A 5 2.17 -17.49 5.27
C ARG A 5 3.33 -16.85 6.04
N VAL A 6 3.67 -15.62 5.70
CA VAL A 6 4.83 -14.95 6.29
C VAL A 6 4.40 -13.88 7.28
N VAL A 7 3.68 -12.86 6.82
CA VAL A 7 3.35 -11.68 7.60
C VAL A 7 2.08 -11.05 7.01
N ASP A 8 1.34 -10.32 7.82
CA ASP A 8 0.24 -9.49 7.32
C ASP A 8 0.77 -8.15 6.82
N VAL A 9 0.12 -7.62 5.78
CA VAL A 9 0.42 -6.33 5.17
C VAL A 9 -0.74 -5.38 5.39
N ALA A 10 -0.46 -4.12 5.66
CA ALA A 10 -1.46 -3.07 5.80
C ALA A 10 -1.35 -2.03 4.69
N CYS A 11 -2.48 -1.44 4.34
CA CYS A 11 -2.59 -0.31 3.45
C CYS A 11 -3.20 0.90 4.18
N GLY A 12 -3.05 2.06 3.59
CA GLY A 12 -3.59 3.30 4.12
C GLY A 12 -3.91 4.30 3.02
N TRP A 13 -4.55 5.39 3.39
CA TRP A 13 -4.81 6.52 2.52
C TRP A 13 -3.70 7.55 2.69
N TYR A 14 -3.16 8.01 1.57
CA TYR A 14 -2.01 8.92 1.54
C TYR A 14 -2.26 10.12 0.63
N ALA A 15 -1.66 11.25 0.98
CA ALA A 15 -1.57 12.44 0.14
C ALA A 15 -0.25 13.16 0.41
N ALA A 16 0.25 13.92 -0.59
CA ALA A 16 1.38 14.80 -0.38
C ALA A 16 1.01 15.96 0.55
N ARG A 17 1.96 16.40 1.38
CA ARG A 17 1.77 17.59 2.22
C ARG A 17 1.36 18.82 1.41
N ALA A 18 2.03 19.04 0.29
CA ALA A 18 1.70 20.16 -0.61
C ALA A 18 0.28 20.08 -1.17
N TYR A 19 -0.24 18.87 -1.44
CA TYR A 19 -1.64 18.69 -1.83
C TYR A 19 -2.58 19.09 -0.69
N LEU A 20 -2.32 18.62 0.52
CA LEU A 20 -3.14 18.89 1.71
C LEU A 20 -3.15 20.37 2.08
N GLU A 21 -2.03 21.09 1.91
CA GLU A 21 -1.96 22.54 2.13
C GLU A 21 -2.87 23.31 1.18
N ARG A 22 -3.04 22.85 -0.07
CA ARG A 22 -3.87 23.49 -1.07
C ARG A 22 -5.35 23.10 -1.03
N HIS A 23 -5.65 21.86 -0.69
CA HIS A 23 -6.99 21.27 -0.79
C HIS A 23 -7.62 20.94 0.55
N GLY A 24 -6.89 21.10 1.66
CA GLY A 24 -7.33 20.70 2.98
C GLY A 24 -7.12 19.22 3.25
N ARG A 25 -7.09 18.87 4.52
CA ARG A 25 -6.91 17.50 5.00
C ARG A 25 -8.27 16.86 5.28
N PRO A 26 -8.62 15.74 4.62
CA PRO A 26 -9.81 15.01 4.98
C PRO A 26 -9.65 14.39 6.37
N ARG A 27 -10.63 14.58 7.23
CA ARG A 27 -10.64 14.05 8.60
C ARG A 27 -11.43 12.76 8.73
N ARG A 28 -12.32 12.50 7.77
CA ARG A 28 -13.17 11.32 7.70
C ARG A 28 -13.12 10.74 6.30
N LYS A 29 -13.22 9.42 6.17
CA LYS A 29 -13.16 8.74 4.86
C LYS A 29 -14.20 9.25 3.86
N ARG A 30 -15.39 9.61 4.31
CA ARG A 30 -16.43 10.20 3.44
C ARG A 30 -16.01 11.50 2.75
N GLU A 31 -15.05 12.22 3.31
CA GLU A 31 -14.55 13.47 2.74
C GLU A 31 -13.62 13.21 1.55
N LEU A 32 -13.11 12.00 1.39
CA LEU A 32 -12.33 11.59 0.22
C LEU A 32 -13.10 11.77 -1.10
N MET A 33 -14.42 11.70 -1.07
CA MET A 33 -15.29 11.98 -2.24
C MET A 33 -15.09 13.37 -2.83
N ARG A 34 -14.53 14.31 -2.08
CA ARG A 34 -14.29 15.70 -2.50
C ARG A 34 -12.86 15.93 -3.00
N HIS A 35 -12.02 14.89 -2.95
CA HIS A 35 -10.62 14.99 -3.33
C HIS A 35 -10.36 14.33 -4.67
N ASP A 36 -9.36 14.84 -5.38
CA ASP A 36 -8.81 14.16 -6.55
C ASP A 36 -8.14 12.88 -6.12
N ALA A 37 -8.35 11.80 -6.85
CA ALA A 37 -7.86 10.49 -6.48
C ALA A 37 -7.00 9.85 -7.58
N VAL A 38 -5.96 9.16 -7.14
CA VAL A 38 -5.14 8.27 -7.94
C VAL A 38 -5.54 6.84 -7.59
N VAL A 39 -5.93 6.05 -8.58
CA VAL A 39 -6.54 4.74 -8.36
C VAL A 39 -5.91 3.65 -9.22
N VAL A 40 -6.16 2.39 -8.85
CA VAL A 40 -5.82 1.23 -9.71
C VAL A 40 -6.68 1.26 -10.97
N ASP A 41 -6.18 0.66 -12.04
CA ASP A 41 -6.99 0.50 -13.25
C ASP A 41 -8.01 -0.64 -13.09
N GLU A 42 -8.88 -0.79 -14.09
CA GLU A 42 -10.00 -1.75 -14.06
C GLU A 42 -9.53 -3.20 -13.93
N SER A 43 -8.33 -3.55 -14.43
CA SER A 43 -7.78 -4.90 -14.33
C SER A 43 -7.54 -5.36 -12.89
N LEU A 44 -7.36 -4.41 -11.97
CA LEU A 44 -7.14 -4.63 -10.54
C LEU A 44 -8.32 -4.14 -9.66
N SER A 45 -9.49 -3.93 -10.23
CA SER A 45 -10.67 -3.49 -9.48
C SER A 45 -11.11 -4.47 -8.39
N HIS A 46 -10.77 -5.74 -8.52
CA HIS A 46 -11.09 -6.80 -7.55
C HIS A 46 -10.15 -6.84 -6.33
N VAL A 47 -8.99 -6.20 -6.39
CA VAL A 47 -8.07 -6.12 -5.24
C VAL A 47 -8.53 -5.04 -4.26
N ILE A 48 -8.00 -5.09 -3.04
CA ILE A 48 -8.38 -4.17 -1.96
C ILE A 48 -8.32 -2.69 -2.36
N TYR A 49 -7.32 -2.29 -3.12
CA TYR A 49 -7.14 -0.90 -3.57
C TYR A 49 -8.25 -0.44 -4.50
N GLY A 50 -8.71 -1.32 -5.39
CA GLY A 50 -9.86 -1.03 -6.27
C GLY A 50 -11.16 -0.94 -5.49
N GLN A 51 -11.36 -1.82 -4.52
CA GLN A 51 -12.54 -1.81 -3.65
C GLN A 51 -12.60 -0.54 -2.79
N LEU A 52 -11.47 -0.14 -2.17
CA LEU A 52 -11.37 1.08 -1.38
C LEU A 52 -11.61 2.34 -2.22
N ALA A 53 -11.06 2.39 -3.44
CA ALA A 53 -11.29 3.50 -4.35
C ALA A 53 -12.78 3.62 -4.73
N ALA A 54 -13.43 2.53 -5.09
CA ALA A 54 -14.85 2.51 -5.46
C ALA A 54 -15.76 2.91 -4.30
N GLU A 55 -15.41 2.52 -3.07
CA GLU A 55 -16.22 2.80 -1.88
C GLU A 55 -16.07 4.25 -1.38
N HIS A 56 -14.87 4.83 -1.47
CA HIS A 56 -14.53 6.06 -0.77
C HIS A 56 -14.22 7.26 -1.66
N THR A 57 -14.09 7.07 -2.98
CA THR A 57 -13.76 8.16 -3.90
C THR A 57 -14.78 8.33 -5.03
N ASP A 58 -14.86 9.54 -5.58
CA ASP A 58 -15.74 9.86 -6.70
C ASP A 58 -15.02 9.57 -8.03
N PRO A 59 -15.55 8.66 -8.86
CA PRO A 59 -14.95 8.36 -10.18
C PRO A 59 -14.79 9.60 -11.07
N ALA A 60 -15.64 10.62 -10.93
CA ALA A 60 -15.52 11.88 -11.67
C ALA A 60 -14.24 12.66 -11.29
N ARG A 61 -13.63 12.34 -10.15
CA ARG A 61 -12.41 12.97 -9.63
C ARG A 61 -11.18 12.06 -9.71
N TRP A 62 -11.25 10.97 -10.44
CA TRP A 62 -10.08 10.10 -10.67
C TRP A 62 -9.17 10.73 -11.73
N VAL A 63 -8.05 11.28 -11.29
CA VAL A 63 -7.09 12.00 -12.13
C VAL A 63 -6.06 11.11 -12.79
N LEU A 64 -5.83 9.92 -12.23
CA LEU A 64 -4.92 8.91 -12.77
C LEU A 64 -5.39 7.51 -12.42
N ARG A 65 -5.34 6.61 -13.40
CA ARG A 65 -5.54 5.16 -13.22
C ARG A 65 -4.27 4.43 -13.65
N SER A 66 -3.76 3.55 -12.81
CA SER A 66 -2.56 2.78 -13.13
C SER A 66 -2.58 1.42 -12.42
N PRO A 67 -2.17 0.33 -13.10
CA PRO A 67 -1.98 -0.97 -12.46
C PRO A 67 -0.71 -1.01 -11.58
N SER A 68 0.15 -0.01 -11.66
CA SER A 68 1.40 0.05 -10.90
C SER A 68 1.24 0.88 -9.64
N LEU A 69 1.41 0.25 -8.48
CA LEU A 69 1.44 0.94 -7.18
C LEU A 69 2.61 1.94 -7.08
N LEU A 70 3.72 1.67 -7.76
CA LEU A 70 4.87 2.60 -7.79
C LEU A 70 4.55 3.87 -8.57
N VAL A 71 3.83 3.75 -9.69
CA VAL A 71 3.33 4.91 -10.46
C VAL A 71 2.36 5.73 -9.64
N GLN A 72 1.42 5.07 -8.96
CA GLN A 72 0.47 5.73 -8.08
C GLN A 72 1.16 6.46 -6.92
N ALA A 73 2.14 5.80 -6.27
CA ALA A 73 2.94 6.40 -5.20
C ALA A 73 3.67 7.66 -5.68
N ARG A 74 4.23 7.61 -6.89
CA ARG A 74 4.91 8.77 -7.49
C ARG A 74 3.94 9.91 -7.77
N ALA A 75 2.77 9.61 -8.31
CA ALA A 75 1.73 10.60 -8.58
C ALA A 75 1.25 11.29 -7.29
N VAL A 76 1.00 10.51 -6.23
CA VAL A 76 0.65 11.05 -4.91
C VAL A 76 1.73 11.96 -4.38
N ARG A 77 2.98 11.53 -4.43
CA ARG A 77 4.12 12.34 -3.98
C ARG A 77 4.23 13.67 -4.74
N CYS A 78 3.88 13.67 -6.03
CA CYS A 78 3.84 14.88 -6.85
C CYS A 78 2.61 15.77 -6.61
N GLY A 79 1.70 15.38 -5.72
CA GLY A 79 0.54 16.16 -5.35
C GLY A 79 -0.67 15.99 -6.27
N ALA A 80 -0.77 14.85 -6.98
CA ALA A 80 -1.90 14.59 -7.89
C ALA A 80 -3.23 14.38 -7.15
N GLY A 81 -3.20 13.88 -5.91
CA GLY A 81 -4.40 13.61 -5.14
C GLY A 81 -4.17 12.61 -4.02
N VAL A 82 -5.26 12.01 -3.54
CA VAL A 82 -5.24 10.95 -2.53
C VAL A 82 -5.18 9.58 -3.18
N ALA A 83 -4.60 8.59 -2.50
CA ALA A 83 -4.62 7.21 -2.94
C ALA A 83 -4.55 6.23 -1.76
N ALA A 84 -5.14 5.05 -1.95
CA ALA A 84 -4.94 3.90 -1.09
C ALA A 84 -3.68 3.14 -1.54
N LEU A 85 -2.68 3.02 -0.69
CA LEU A 85 -1.36 2.46 -1.00
C LEU A 85 -0.81 1.63 0.17
N PRO A 86 0.10 0.68 -0.09
CA PRO A 86 0.75 -0.07 0.98
C PRO A 86 1.49 0.84 1.96
N CYS A 87 1.34 0.58 3.25
CA CYS A 87 2.03 1.36 4.28
C CYS A 87 3.56 1.27 4.17
N PHE A 88 4.10 0.09 3.86
CA PHE A 88 5.55 -0.08 3.70
C PHE A 88 6.14 0.75 2.54
N LEU A 89 5.31 1.07 1.55
CA LEU A 89 5.74 1.88 0.40
C LEU A 89 5.76 3.38 0.73
N MET A 90 4.86 3.84 1.59
CA MET A 90 4.59 5.27 1.77
C MET A 90 5.03 5.84 3.12
N ASP A 91 5.02 5.05 4.20
CA ASP A 91 5.27 5.56 5.56
C ASP A 91 6.68 6.14 5.77
N LEU A 92 7.65 5.73 4.96
CA LEU A 92 9.01 6.24 5.03
C LEU A 92 9.25 7.51 4.19
N ASP A 93 8.28 7.91 3.37
CA ASP A 93 8.40 9.13 2.56
C ASP A 93 8.02 10.36 3.38
N PRO A 94 8.97 11.29 3.65
CA PRO A 94 8.70 12.47 4.45
C PRO A 94 7.79 13.50 3.75
N GLY A 95 7.62 13.39 2.44
CA GLY A 95 6.80 14.30 1.63
C GLY A 95 5.31 13.95 1.59
N VAL A 96 4.93 12.78 2.13
CA VAL A 96 3.54 12.33 2.17
C VAL A 96 3.07 12.09 3.60
N GLU A 97 1.76 12.14 3.78
CA GLU A 97 1.13 11.85 5.07
C GLU A 97 0.07 10.77 4.92
N ARG A 98 0.00 9.88 5.90
CA ARG A 98 -1.11 8.97 6.05
C ARG A 98 -2.28 9.69 6.71
N LEU A 99 -3.46 9.55 6.10
CA LEU A 99 -4.63 10.35 6.48
C LEU A 99 -5.45 9.72 7.62
N PHE A 100 -5.47 8.37 7.67
CA PHE A 100 -6.28 7.62 8.64
C PHE A 100 -5.49 6.43 9.19
N ALA A 101 -6.06 5.73 10.17
CA ALA A 101 -5.52 4.48 10.67
C ALA A 101 -5.37 3.46 9.53
N PRO A 102 -4.32 2.61 9.54
CA PRO A 102 -4.10 1.62 8.49
C PRO A 102 -5.19 0.54 8.50
N GLU A 103 -5.46 0.00 7.33
CA GLU A 103 -6.37 -1.12 7.13
C GLU A 103 -5.56 -2.38 6.79
N LEU A 104 -6.01 -3.54 7.25
CA LEU A 104 -5.37 -4.80 6.92
C LEU A 104 -5.66 -5.16 5.47
N GLU A 105 -4.62 -5.30 4.66
CA GLU A 105 -4.74 -5.76 3.27
C GLU A 105 -4.91 -7.28 3.22
N GLY A 106 -4.13 -7.98 4.01
CA GLY A 106 -4.13 -9.43 4.09
C GLY A 106 -2.74 -10.03 4.25
N PRO A 107 -2.65 -11.36 4.24
CA PRO A 107 -1.38 -12.05 4.42
C PRO A 107 -0.52 -12.03 3.16
N LEU A 108 0.77 -11.84 3.36
CA LEU A 108 1.80 -12.10 2.37
C LEU A 108 2.20 -13.58 2.44
N TRP A 109 2.21 -14.23 1.29
CA TRP A 109 2.56 -15.64 1.15
C TRP A 109 3.85 -15.82 0.36
N LEU A 110 4.70 -16.70 0.82
CA LEU A 110 5.86 -17.19 0.08
C LEU A 110 5.49 -18.51 -0.60
N LEU A 111 5.61 -18.55 -1.92
CA LEU A 111 5.26 -19.70 -2.76
C LEU A 111 6.52 -20.18 -3.51
N TYR A 112 6.78 -21.47 -3.47
CA TYR A 112 7.84 -22.08 -4.29
C TYR A 112 7.51 -23.54 -4.62
N HIS A 113 8.16 -24.06 -5.67
CA HIS A 113 7.90 -25.42 -6.11
C HIS A 113 8.46 -26.43 -5.09
N SER A 114 7.72 -27.51 -4.82
CA SER A 114 8.08 -28.53 -3.84
C SER A 114 9.43 -29.19 -4.11
N ASP A 115 9.79 -29.38 -5.39
CA ASP A 115 11.07 -29.98 -5.79
C ASP A 115 12.28 -29.13 -5.40
N LEU A 116 12.07 -27.80 -5.27
CA LEU A 116 13.10 -26.86 -4.87
C LEU A 116 13.34 -26.83 -3.35
N ARG A 117 12.48 -27.48 -2.57
CA ARG A 117 12.56 -27.51 -1.10
C ARG A 117 13.88 -28.07 -0.58
N ARG A 118 14.49 -29.01 -1.32
CA ARG A 118 15.76 -29.65 -0.94
C ARG A 118 16.98 -28.91 -1.47
N THR A 119 16.82 -27.92 -2.32
CA THR A 119 17.91 -27.16 -2.92
C THR A 119 18.47 -26.17 -1.93
N ALA A 120 19.76 -26.30 -1.57
CA ALA A 120 20.41 -25.45 -0.58
C ALA A 120 20.31 -23.94 -0.92
N ARG A 121 20.47 -23.59 -2.19
CA ARG A 121 20.35 -22.18 -2.67
C ARG A 121 18.96 -21.62 -2.44
N VAL A 122 17.91 -22.40 -2.73
CA VAL A 122 16.52 -21.96 -2.54
C VAL A 122 16.22 -21.83 -1.05
N ARG A 123 16.67 -22.76 -0.22
CA ARG A 123 16.52 -22.63 1.24
C ARG A 123 17.18 -21.36 1.79
N ALA A 124 18.41 -21.08 1.35
CA ALA A 124 19.11 -19.86 1.79
C ALA A 124 18.31 -18.58 1.43
N VAL A 125 17.74 -18.51 0.23
CA VAL A 125 16.89 -17.37 -0.18
C VAL A 125 15.60 -17.31 0.63
N VAL A 126 14.95 -18.46 0.82
CA VAL A 126 13.71 -18.55 1.63
C VAL A 126 13.97 -18.08 3.06
N ASP A 127 15.01 -18.60 3.70
CA ASP A 127 15.37 -18.24 5.08
C ASP A 127 15.70 -16.74 5.21
N PHE A 128 16.45 -16.20 4.25
CA PHE A 128 16.75 -14.77 4.19
C PHE A 128 15.49 -13.93 4.07
N LEU A 129 14.57 -14.29 3.16
CA LEU A 129 13.32 -13.55 2.96
C LEU A 129 12.42 -13.59 4.21
N LEU A 130 12.33 -14.77 4.86
CA LEU A 130 11.54 -14.93 6.07
C LEU A 130 12.09 -14.09 7.22
N GLU A 131 13.40 -14.12 7.43
CA GLU A 131 14.06 -13.32 8.45
C GLU A 131 13.88 -11.81 8.18
N ARG A 132 14.08 -11.40 6.94
CA ARG A 132 13.96 -9.99 6.55
C ARG A 132 12.53 -9.48 6.71
N LEU A 133 11.54 -10.22 6.22
CA LEU A 133 10.13 -9.82 6.31
C LEU A 133 9.63 -9.82 7.76
N GLU A 134 10.08 -10.75 8.58
CA GLU A 134 9.77 -10.74 10.01
C GLU A 134 10.40 -9.53 10.72
N GLY A 135 11.63 -9.18 10.37
CA GLY A 135 12.30 -7.98 10.88
C GLY A 135 11.60 -6.68 10.50
N ASP A 136 10.95 -6.66 9.33
CA ASP A 136 10.20 -5.50 8.82
C ASP A 136 8.69 -5.57 9.16
N ARG A 137 8.25 -6.47 10.01
CA ARG A 137 6.83 -6.68 10.36
C ARG A 137 6.11 -5.40 10.76
N SER A 138 6.70 -4.57 11.58
CA SER A 138 6.10 -3.29 12.02
C SER A 138 5.86 -2.34 10.86
N LEU A 139 6.80 -2.27 9.91
CA LEU A 139 6.66 -1.45 8.70
C LEU A 139 5.54 -2.00 7.80
N LEU A 140 5.51 -3.31 7.60
CA LEU A 140 4.50 -3.98 6.77
C LEU A 140 3.09 -3.81 7.34
N LEU A 141 2.94 -3.80 8.67
CA LEU A 141 1.67 -3.58 9.37
C LEU A 141 1.27 -2.11 9.52
N GLY A 142 2.05 -1.19 8.96
CA GLY A 142 1.78 0.24 9.12
C GLY A 142 2.00 0.76 10.54
N ARG A 143 2.77 0.05 11.35
CA ARG A 143 3.15 0.42 12.72
C ARG A 143 4.57 0.99 12.78
N GLY A 144 5.25 1.08 11.63
CA GLY A 144 6.61 1.57 11.52
C GLY A 144 6.68 3.05 11.83
N CYS A 145 7.59 3.39 12.75
CA CYS A 145 7.94 4.73 13.19
C CYS A 145 6.76 5.61 13.60
N ALA A 146 6.31 5.46 14.85
CA ALA A 146 5.92 6.62 15.59
C ALA A 146 7.14 7.56 15.59
N ARG A 147 7.21 8.50 14.65
CA ARG A 147 8.10 9.64 14.81
C ARG A 147 7.55 10.44 15.96
N GLY A 148 8.24 10.31 17.08
CA GLY A 148 8.07 11.25 18.19
C GLY A 148 8.40 12.66 17.72
#